data_5819e424c3160bca56360cbebb6328e1
#
_entry.id   5819e424c3160bca56360cbebb6328e1
#
_cell.length_a   1.000
_cell.length_b   1.000
_cell.length_c   1.000
_cell.angle_alpha   90.00
_cell.angle_beta   90.00
_cell.angle_gamma   90.00
#
_symmetry.space_group_name_H-M   'P 1'
#
loop_
_entity.id
_entity.type
_entity.pdbx_description
1 polymer ?
#
loop_
_entity_poly.entity_id
_entity_poly.type
_entity_poly.pdbx_seq_one_letter_code
_entity_poly.pdbx_strand_id
1 'polypeptide(L)'
;MRIFAFIALFIGVNTFASCPEWLDTSMRKLHSQETISFCEDYWGKPMLIVNTASHCGFTKQLKGLEEIHNKYKEQGLAVIGFASDDFWQGADTEAEAADICYVNYGVTFTMLAQSSVRGRNANKIFTKLAEQAGSPSWNFNKYLVKKDGEVTARFGSRTEPSNSKFTSAIESLLR
;
A
#
# COMPACT_ATOMS: atom_id res chain seq x y z
N MET A 1 -41.96 0.58 -51.68
CA MET A 1 -40.85 -0.21 -51.11
C MET A 1 -40.26 0.59 -49.96
N ARG A 2 -40.63 0.28 -48.70
CA ARG A 2 -40.18 1.01 -47.49
C ARG A 2 -38.99 0.29 -46.91
N ILE A 3 -37.81 0.94 -46.94
CA ILE A 3 -36.58 0.42 -46.37
C ILE A 3 -36.57 0.77 -44.88
N PHE A 4 -36.69 -0.22 -44.01
CA PHE A 4 -36.50 -0.06 -42.57
C PHE A 4 -34.98 -0.15 -42.28
N ALA A 5 -34.39 0.98 -41.90
CA ALA A 5 -33.03 1.01 -41.40
C ALA A 5 -33.02 0.54 -39.94
N PHE A 6 -32.43 -0.62 -39.67
CA PHE A 6 -32.17 -1.06 -38.30
C PHE A 6 -30.93 -0.32 -37.77
N ILE A 7 -31.16 0.58 -36.83
CA ILE A 7 -30.08 1.20 -36.05
C ILE A 7 -29.68 0.19 -34.96
N ALA A 8 -28.54 -0.47 -35.11
CA ALA A 8 -27.95 -1.30 -34.06
C ALA A 8 -27.37 -0.38 -32.98
N LEU A 9 -27.99 -0.34 -31.82
CA LEU A 9 -27.46 0.35 -30.64
C LEU A 9 -26.36 -0.49 -30.01
N PHE A 10 -25.11 -0.13 -30.23
CA PHE A 10 -23.98 -0.73 -29.53
C PHE A 10 -23.93 -0.21 -28.08
N ILE A 11 -24.47 -0.99 -27.15
CA ILE A 11 -24.28 -0.77 -25.71
C ILE A 11 -22.88 -1.23 -25.40
N GLY A 12 -21.94 -0.29 -25.28
CA GLY A 12 -20.60 -0.55 -24.77
C GLY A 12 -20.69 -1.04 -23.33
N VAL A 13 -20.46 -2.33 -23.11
CA VAL A 13 -20.33 -2.89 -21.76
C VAL A 13 -18.97 -2.45 -21.25
N ASN A 14 -18.93 -1.43 -20.38
CA ASN A 14 -17.75 -1.12 -19.59
C ASN A 14 -17.54 -2.28 -18.62
N THR A 15 -16.68 -3.23 -18.98
CA THR A 15 -16.18 -4.23 -18.05
C THR A 15 -15.24 -3.53 -17.09
N PHE A 16 -15.72 -3.14 -15.91
CA PHE A 16 -14.84 -2.81 -14.81
C PHE A 16 -13.98 -4.06 -14.54
N ALA A 17 -12.66 -3.90 -14.62
CA ALA A 17 -11.76 -4.98 -14.25
C ALA A 17 -12.08 -5.44 -12.82
N SER A 18 -12.28 -6.74 -12.63
CA SER A 18 -12.52 -7.29 -11.29
C SER A 18 -11.27 -7.11 -10.43
N CYS A 19 -11.47 -6.96 -9.12
CA CYS A 19 -10.35 -6.93 -8.18
C CYS A 19 -9.48 -8.16 -8.37
N PRO A 20 -8.16 -8.01 -8.54
CA PRO A 20 -7.27 -9.14 -8.75
C PRO A 20 -7.17 -10.01 -7.49
N GLU A 21 -7.04 -11.32 -7.68
CA GLU A 21 -7.03 -12.29 -6.58
C GLU A 21 -6.05 -11.96 -5.43
N TRP A 22 -4.90 -11.37 -5.74
CA TRP A 22 -3.91 -11.05 -4.71
C TRP A 22 -4.33 -9.89 -3.79
N LEU A 23 -5.26 -9.03 -4.22
CA LEU A 23 -5.91 -8.02 -3.38
C LEU A 23 -7.20 -8.54 -2.71
N ASP A 24 -7.71 -9.70 -3.10
CA ASP A 24 -8.85 -10.32 -2.42
C ASP A 24 -8.41 -10.91 -1.09
N THR A 25 -8.19 -10.03 -0.14
CA THR A 25 -7.76 -10.35 1.23
C THR A 25 -8.16 -9.23 2.18
N SER A 26 -8.40 -9.60 3.42
CA SER A 26 -8.71 -8.65 4.50
C SER A 26 -7.64 -8.72 5.58
N MET A 27 -7.30 -7.57 6.15
CA MET A 27 -6.30 -7.47 7.20
C MET A 27 -6.78 -6.54 8.31
N ARG A 28 -6.44 -6.87 9.55
CA ARG A 28 -6.79 -6.09 10.72
C ARG A 28 -5.87 -4.85 10.84
N LYS A 29 -6.45 -3.72 11.22
CA LYS A 29 -5.67 -2.53 11.55
C LYS A 29 -4.85 -2.73 12.83
N LEU A 30 -3.72 -2.04 12.91
CA LEU A 30 -2.85 -2.04 14.08
C LEU A 30 -3.61 -1.59 15.33
N HIS A 31 -3.54 -2.38 16.37
CA HIS A 31 -4.15 -2.15 17.69
C HIS A 31 -5.65 -1.79 17.61
N SER A 32 -6.39 -2.47 16.74
CA SER A 32 -7.82 -2.24 16.51
C SER A 32 -8.52 -3.57 16.24
N GLN A 33 -9.84 -3.62 16.40
CA GLN A 33 -10.68 -4.74 15.95
C GLN A 33 -11.17 -4.53 14.50
N GLU A 34 -10.92 -3.36 13.94
CA GLU A 34 -11.33 -3.03 12.57
C GLU A 34 -10.48 -3.78 11.55
N THR A 35 -11.15 -4.35 10.56
CA THR A 35 -10.53 -5.04 9.43
C THR A 35 -10.80 -4.26 8.15
N ILE A 36 -9.77 -4.08 7.32
CA ILE A 36 -9.89 -3.51 5.98
C ILE A 36 -9.96 -4.64 4.96
N SER A 37 -10.69 -4.42 3.85
CA SER A 37 -10.70 -5.25 2.66
C SER A 37 -9.90 -4.55 1.56
N PHE A 38 -8.84 -5.16 1.04
CA PHE A 38 -8.05 -4.52 0.00
C PHE A 38 -8.84 -4.29 -1.29
N CYS A 39 -9.75 -5.20 -1.63
CA CYS A 39 -10.62 -5.01 -2.79
C CYS A 39 -11.60 -3.86 -2.61
N GLU A 40 -12.25 -3.76 -1.46
CA GLU A 40 -13.28 -2.75 -1.22
C GLU A 40 -12.67 -1.37 -0.96
N ASP A 41 -11.57 -1.33 -0.19
CA ASP A 41 -11.00 -0.08 0.28
C ASP A 41 -9.96 0.51 -0.67
N TYR A 42 -9.22 -0.33 -1.42
CA TYR A 42 -8.03 0.13 -2.16
C TYR A 42 -8.00 -0.25 -3.65
N TRP A 43 -8.84 -1.17 -4.13
CA TRP A 43 -8.90 -1.46 -5.57
C TRP A 43 -9.28 -0.21 -6.37
N GLY A 44 -8.58 0.03 -7.47
CA GLY A 44 -8.76 1.23 -8.28
C GLY A 44 -8.09 2.50 -7.75
N LYS A 45 -7.35 2.40 -6.62
CA LYS A 45 -6.55 3.50 -6.07
C LYS A 45 -5.05 3.24 -6.25
N PRO A 46 -4.24 4.26 -6.55
CA PRO A 46 -2.80 4.12 -6.47
C PRO A 46 -2.37 3.92 -5.01
N MET A 47 -1.44 2.98 -4.76
CA MET A 47 -1.02 2.65 -3.40
C MET A 47 0.49 2.85 -3.21
N LEU A 48 0.85 3.38 -2.05
CA LEU A 48 2.19 3.32 -1.48
C LEU A 48 2.17 2.32 -0.32
N ILE A 49 2.78 1.16 -0.53
CA ILE A 49 2.85 0.08 0.46
C ILE A 49 4.25 0.06 1.09
N VAL A 50 4.32 0.05 2.43
CA VAL A 50 5.58 0.13 3.19
C VAL A 50 5.59 -0.92 4.28
N ASN A 51 6.66 -1.74 4.39
CA ASN A 51 6.88 -2.56 5.57
C ASN A 51 7.60 -1.74 6.65
N THR A 52 7.05 -1.72 7.85
CA THR A 52 7.52 -0.89 8.95
C THR A 52 7.98 -1.73 10.15
N ALA A 53 8.78 -1.13 11.00
CA ALA A 53 9.18 -1.70 12.29
C ALA A 53 9.36 -0.58 13.31
N SER A 54 9.11 -0.89 14.58
CA SER A 54 9.06 0.08 15.67
C SER A 54 10.43 0.55 16.15
N HIS A 55 11.43 -0.34 16.18
CA HIS A 55 12.77 -0.11 16.74
C HIS A 55 13.86 -0.05 15.66
N CYS A 56 13.50 0.38 14.46
CA CYS A 56 14.41 0.52 13.33
C CYS A 56 15.04 1.92 13.26
N GLY A 57 16.29 2.01 12.86
CA GLY A 57 16.92 3.32 12.60
C GLY A 57 16.20 4.16 11.53
N PHE A 58 15.33 3.52 10.73
CA PHE A 58 14.51 4.18 9.72
C PHE A 58 13.09 4.54 10.20
N THR A 59 12.70 4.25 11.46
CA THR A 59 11.35 4.51 11.99
C THR A 59 10.97 5.99 11.89
N LYS A 60 11.95 6.89 11.98
CA LYS A 60 11.77 8.34 11.76
C LYS A 60 11.16 8.67 10.37
N GLN A 61 11.24 7.78 9.39
CA GLN A 61 10.61 7.96 8.08
C GLN A 61 9.08 7.95 8.14
N LEU A 62 8.46 7.45 9.23
CA LEU A 62 7.01 7.53 9.45
C LEU A 62 6.50 8.96 9.35
N LYS A 63 7.26 9.94 9.88
CA LYS A 63 6.91 11.37 9.77
C LYS A 63 6.82 11.81 8.29
N GLY A 64 7.82 11.49 7.49
CA GLY A 64 7.82 11.86 6.07
C GLY A 64 6.78 11.08 5.25
N LEU A 65 6.44 9.85 5.64
CA LEU A 65 5.34 9.08 5.03
C LEU A 65 3.99 9.71 5.37
N GLU A 66 3.81 10.23 6.58
CA GLU A 66 2.63 11.00 6.97
C GLU A 66 2.51 12.32 6.18
N GLU A 67 3.64 13.01 5.93
CA GLU A 67 3.65 14.18 5.07
C GLU A 67 3.22 13.85 3.64
N ILE A 68 3.70 12.71 3.07
CA ILE A 68 3.25 12.19 1.77
C ILE A 68 1.75 11.88 1.80
N HIS A 69 1.28 11.17 2.83
CA HIS A 69 -0.14 10.86 2.98
C HIS A 69 -0.98 12.14 2.95
N ASN A 70 -0.66 13.12 3.78
CA ASN A 70 -1.40 14.37 3.86
C ASN A 70 -1.36 15.19 2.55
N LYS A 71 -0.23 15.15 1.83
CA LYS A 71 -0.08 15.85 0.55
C LYS A 71 -0.91 15.23 -0.58
N TYR A 72 -1.01 13.89 -0.61
CA TYR A 72 -1.54 13.21 -1.79
C TYR A 72 -2.84 12.44 -1.56
N LYS A 73 -3.37 12.33 -0.33
CA LYS A 73 -4.62 11.62 -0.02
C LYS A 73 -5.82 12.15 -0.81
N GLU A 74 -5.94 13.47 -0.95
CA GLU A 74 -7.03 14.08 -1.73
C GLU A 74 -6.87 13.87 -3.24
N GLN A 75 -5.68 13.45 -3.68
CA GLN A 75 -5.41 13.04 -5.06
C GLN A 75 -5.63 11.53 -5.26
N GLY A 76 -6.06 10.83 -4.21
CA GLY A 76 -6.43 9.42 -4.22
C GLY A 76 -5.29 8.45 -3.85
N LEU A 77 -4.10 8.92 -3.43
CA LEU A 77 -3.04 8.03 -2.97
C LEU A 77 -3.43 7.36 -1.66
N ALA A 78 -3.43 6.04 -1.64
CA ALA A 78 -3.52 5.25 -0.42
C ALA A 78 -2.11 4.94 0.10
N VAL A 79 -1.78 5.39 1.33
CA VAL A 79 -0.55 4.98 2.03
C VAL A 79 -0.92 3.89 3.03
N ILE A 80 -0.20 2.76 2.99
CA ILE A 80 -0.50 1.57 3.80
C ILE A 80 0.80 1.05 4.42
N GLY A 81 0.88 1.08 5.75
CA GLY A 81 1.98 0.53 6.52
C GLY A 81 1.70 -0.87 7.03
N PHE A 82 2.62 -1.78 6.84
CA PHE A 82 2.58 -3.14 7.35
C PHE A 82 3.58 -3.27 8.49
N ALA A 83 3.10 -3.35 9.72
CA ALA A 83 3.97 -3.67 10.85
C ALA A 83 4.55 -5.09 10.68
N SER A 84 5.85 -5.23 10.90
CA SER A 84 6.53 -6.53 10.74
C SER A 84 7.72 -6.64 11.68
N ASP A 85 7.97 -7.86 12.18
CA ASP A 85 9.18 -8.20 12.93
C ASP A 85 10.12 -9.13 12.16
N ASP A 86 9.94 -9.32 10.86
CA ASP A 86 10.78 -10.21 10.04
C ASP A 86 12.27 -9.82 10.02
N PHE A 87 12.61 -8.62 10.51
CA PHE A 87 13.97 -8.11 10.64
C PHE A 87 14.36 -7.83 12.10
N TRP A 88 13.65 -8.44 13.06
CA TRP A 88 13.94 -8.38 14.52
C TRP A 88 14.01 -6.95 15.08
N GLN A 89 13.15 -6.08 14.59
CA GLN A 89 13.06 -4.67 15.01
C GLN A 89 11.60 -4.25 15.24
N GLY A 90 10.69 -5.21 15.41
CA GLY A 90 9.32 -4.97 15.84
C GLY A 90 9.25 -4.55 17.30
N ALA A 91 8.10 -4.03 17.73
CA ALA A 91 7.79 -3.84 19.14
C ALA A 91 7.40 -5.20 19.77
N ASP A 92 7.62 -5.34 21.07
CA ASP A 92 7.26 -6.55 21.81
C ASP A 92 5.74 -6.73 21.92
N THR A 93 4.99 -5.64 21.85
CA THR A 93 3.54 -5.63 21.90
C THR A 93 2.92 -4.77 20.79
N GLU A 94 1.70 -5.11 20.41
CA GLU A 94 0.94 -4.33 19.42
C GLU A 94 0.57 -2.92 19.96
N ALA A 95 0.34 -2.79 21.25
CA ALA A 95 0.09 -1.50 21.91
C ALA A 95 1.32 -0.57 21.77
N GLU A 96 2.51 -1.08 22.04
CA GLU A 96 3.75 -0.33 21.86
C GLU A 96 3.97 0.09 20.39
N ALA A 97 3.73 -0.83 19.45
CA ALA A 97 3.80 -0.51 18.03
C ALA A 97 2.84 0.62 17.64
N ALA A 98 1.62 0.59 18.18
CA ALA A 98 0.60 1.61 17.96
C ALA A 98 1.01 2.96 18.56
N ASP A 99 1.52 2.98 19.80
CA ASP A 99 2.01 4.19 20.47
C ASP A 99 3.15 4.84 19.66
N ILE A 100 4.09 4.04 19.18
CA ILE A 100 5.16 4.54 18.33
C ILE A 100 4.59 5.16 17.04
N CYS A 101 3.71 4.47 16.34
CA CYS A 101 3.16 4.97 15.08
C CYS A 101 2.24 6.18 15.28
N TYR A 102 1.23 6.06 16.15
CA TYR A 102 0.15 7.02 16.24
C TYR A 102 0.47 8.19 17.16
N VAL A 103 1.12 7.92 18.31
CA VAL A 103 1.40 8.96 19.30
C VAL A 103 2.71 9.66 18.98
N ASN A 104 3.81 8.90 18.79
CA ASN A 104 5.13 9.49 18.64
C ASN A 104 5.36 10.12 17.26
N TYR A 105 4.81 9.50 16.19
CA TYR A 105 4.98 9.98 14.81
C TYR A 105 3.72 10.61 14.20
N GLY A 106 2.57 10.55 14.88
CA GLY A 106 1.33 11.16 14.43
C GLY A 106 0.77 10.56 13.14
N VAL A 107 1.02 9.27 12.89
CA VAL A 107 0.56 8.56 11.69
C VAL A 107 -0.97 8.52 11.64
N THR A 108 -1.54 8.96 10.52
CA THR A 108 -2.98 8.91 10.26
C THR A 108 -3.34 8.01 9.07
N PHE A 109 -2.37 7.62 8.24
CA PHE A 109 -2.58 6.61 7.20
C PHE A 109 -2.78 5.22 7.79
N THR A 110 -3.32 4.30 6.99
CA THR A 110 -3.63 2.94 7.45
C THR A 110 -2.36 2.18 7.87
N MET A 111 -2.31 1.79 9.15
CA MET A 111 -1.33 0.85 9.67
C MET A 111 -2.02 -0.49 9.93
N LEU A 112 -1.41 -1.59 9.47
CA LEU A 112 -1.92 -2.94 9.64
C LEU A 112 -1.23 -3.65 10.79
N ALA A 113 -1.95 -4.54 11.43
CA ALA A 113 -1.43 -5.42 12.47
C ALA A 113 -0.22 -6.22 11.96
N GLN A 114 0.64 -6.62 12.88
CA GLN A 114 1.88 -7.32 12.56
C GLN A 114 1.62 -8.55 11.70
N SER A 115 2.40 -8.65 10.61
CA SER A 115 2.37 -9.79 9.71
C SER A 115 3.72 -10.01 9.05
N SER A 116 3.98 -11.22 8.56
CA SER A 116 5.19 -11.50 7.79
C SER A 116 5.13 -10.82 6.41
N VAL A 117 6.24 -10.19 6.02
CA VAL A 117 6.41 -9.47 4.75
C VAL A 117 7.45 -10.12 3.82
N ARG A 118 8.08 -11.22 4.27
CA ARG A 118 9.07 -11.96 3.49
C ARG A 118 9.05 -13.47 3.76
N GLY A 119 9.75 -14.23 2.89
CA GLY A 119 9.88 -15.67 3.04
C GLY A 119 8.56 -16.41 2.76
N ARG A 120 8.50 -17.68 3.18
CA ARG A 120 7.35 -18.56 2.90
C ARG A 120 6.07 -18.17 3.64
N ASN A 121 6.21 -17.40 4.71
CA ASN A 121 5.09 -16.96 5.54
C ASN A 121 4.61 -15.55 5.20
N ALA A 122 5.19 -14.93 4.15
CA ALA A 122 4.77 -13.59 3.71
C ALA A 122 3.26 -13.56 3.47
N ASN A 123 2.60 -12.49 3.92
CA ASN A 123 1.20 -12.28 3.65
C ASN A 123 0.95 -12.17 2.13
N LYS A 124 -0.30 -12.34 1.70
CA LYS A 124 -0.70 -12.38 0.28
C LYS A 124 -0.24 -11.15 -0.51
N ILE A 125 -0.30 -9.97 0.12
CA ILE A 125 0.12 -8.70 -0.49
C ILE A 125 1.64 -8.73 -0.75
N PHE A 126 2.45 -9.02 0.27
CA PHE A 126 3.91 -9.04 0.12
C PHE A 126 4.43 -10.20 -0.73
N THR A 127 3.71 -11.32 -0.79
CA THR A 127 3.99 -12.39 -1.76
C THR A 127 3.92 -11.84 -3.19
N LYS A 128 2.84 -11.10 -3.52
CA LYS A 128 2.68 -10.51 -4.85
C LYS A 128 3.67 -9.40 -5.15
N LEU A 129 3.92 -8.52 -4.17
CA LEU A 129 4.94 -7.46 -4.30
C LEU A 129 6.33 -8.07 -4.57
N ALA A 130 6.65 -9.19 -3.90
CA ALA A 130 7.90 -9.90 -4.10
C ALA A 130 8.03 -10.50 -5.50
N GLU A 131 6.95 -11.07 -6.05
CA GLU A 131 6.92 -11.59 -7.42
C GLU A 131 7.18 -10.49 -8.46
N GLN A 132 6.59 -9.32 -8.29
CA GLN A 132 6.66 -8.23 -9.28
C GLN A 132 7.93 -7.36 -9.13
N ALA A 133 8.42 -7.13 -7.91
CA ALA A 133 9.49 -6.16 -7.66
C ALA A 133 10.57 -6.64 -6.66
N GLY A 134 10.50 -7.91 -6.24
CA GLY A 134 11.41 -8.51 -5.27
C GLY A 134 11.00 -8.25 -3.82
N SER A 135 11.34 -9.18 -2.93
CA SER A 135 11.06 -9.10 -1.49
C SER A 135 11.74 -7.89 -0.84
N PRO A 136 11.17 -7.37 0.27
CA PRO A 136 11.86 -6.34 1.04
C PRO A 136 13.18 -6.88 1.59
N SER A 137 14.25 -6.12 1.40
CA SER A 137 15.60 -6.47 1.88
C SER A 137 15.85 -6.04 3.32
N TRP A 138 15.03 -5.12 3.86
CA TRP A 138 15.05 -4.58 5.20
C TRP A 138 13.72 -3.90 5.50
N ASN A 139 13.55 -3.34 6.71
CA ASN A 139 12.41 -2.48 7.05
C ASN A 139 12.38 -1.21 6.17
N PHE A 140 11.22 -0.60 6.02
CA PHE A 140 10.98 0.62 5.24
C PHE A 140 11.33 0.50 3.75
N ASN A 141 11.11 -0.67 3.12
CA ASN A 141 10.98 -0.75 1.67
C ASN A 141 9.61 -0.22 1.26
N LYS A 142 9.57 0.56 0.18
CA LYS A 142 8.38 1.21 -0.35
C LYS A 142 8.07 0.66 -1.72
N TYR A 143 6.82 0.28 -1.95
CA TYR A 143 6.32 -0.21 -3.23
C TYR A 143 5.25 0.73 -3.74
N LEU A 144 5.37 1.14 -5.00
CA LEU A 144 4.36 1.93 -5.70
C LEU A 144 3.53 1.02 -6.59
N VAL A 145 2.22 1.03 -6.37
CA VAL A 145 1.26 0.17 -7.06
C VAL A 145 0.23 1.04 -7.77
N LYS A 146 0.03 0.79 -9.06
CA LYS A 146 -1.00 1.45 -9.88
C LYS A 146 -2.41 1.03 -9.49
N LYS A 147 -3.39 1.75 -10.01
CA LYS A 147 -4.83 1.49 -9.86
C LYS A 147 -5.24 0.10 -10.35
N ASP A 148 -4.51 -0.48 -11.29
CA ASP A 148 -4.73 -1.81 -11.87
C ASP A 148 -3.94 -2.93 -11.14
N GLY A 149 -3.23 -2.59 -10.06
CA GLY A 149 -2.46 -3.54 -9.26
C GLY A 149 -1.04 -3.83 -9.78
N GLU A 150 -0.57 -3.14 -10.83
CA GLU A 150 0.81 -3.25 -11.29
C GLU A 150 1.78 -2.55 -10.34
N VAL A 151 2.84 -3.23 -9.91
CA VAL A 151 3.92 -2.62 -9.12
C VAL A 151 4.90 -1.91 -10.05
N THR A 152 4.93 -0.60 -10.01
CA THR A 152 5.76 0.21 -10.92
C THR A 152 7.17 0.46 -10.41
N ALA A 153 7.37 0.47 -9.09
CA ALA A 153 8.67 0.74 -8.50
C ALA A 153 8.78 0.18 -7.08
N ARG A 154 10.02 -0.19 -6.70
CA ARG A 154 10.41 -0.45 -5.32
C ARG A 154 11.57 0.46 -4.93
N PHE A 155 11.47 1.07 -3.76
CA PHE A 155 12.51 1.89 -3.16
C PHE A 155 12.99 1.24 -1.85
N GLY A 156 14.30 1.17 -1.67
CA GLY A 156 14.89 0.56 -0.48
C GLY A 156 14.76 1.45 0.77
N SER A 157 15.17 0.91 1.91
CA SER A 157 15.10 1.54 3.24
C SER A 157 15.76 2.92 3.30
N ARG A 158 16.88 3.11 2.61
CA ARG A 158 17.65 4.38 2.61
C ARG A 158 17.01 5.49 1.80
N THR A 159 15.99 5.20 1.00
CA THR A 159 15.28 6.24 0.25
C THR A 159 14.34 6.96 1.21
N GLU A 160 14.73 8.18 1.60
CA GLU A 160 13.90 9.04 2.45
C GLU A 160 12.62 9.46 1.72
N PRO A 161 11.50 9.65 2.43
CA PRO A 161 10.25 10.12 1.84
C PRO A 161 10.36 11.46 1.10
N SER A 162 11.30 12.32 1.49
CA SER A 162 11.60 13.60 0.83
C SER A 162 12.46 13.48 -0.44
N ASN A 163 12.92 12.27 -0.79
CA ASN A 163 13.77 12.07 -1.96
C ASN A 163 13.03 12.44 -3.26
N SER A 164 13.64 13.27 -4.09
CA SER A 164 13.00 13.79 -5.30
C SER A 164 12.60 12.71 -6.32
N LYS A 165 13.41 11.66 -6.48
CA LYS A 165 13.05 10.53 -7.38
C LYS A 165 11.83 9.78 -6.85
N PHE A 166 11.73 9.62 -5.53
CA PHE A 166 10.61 8.95 -4.91
C PHE A 166 9.32 9.78 -5.03
N THR A 167 9.37 11.07 -4.72
CA THR A 167 8.21 11.96 -4.86
C THR A 167 7.77 12.12 -6.33
N SER A 168 8.71 12.24 -7.27
CA SER A 168 8.38 12.25 -8.71
C SER A 168 7.73 10.95 -9.19
N ALA A 169 8.15 9.80 -8.66
CA ALA A 169 7.52 8.52 -8.98
C ALA A 169 6.07 8.45 -8.44
N ILE A 170 5.81 8.97 -7.24
CA ILE A 170 4.45 9.09 -6.69
C ILE A 170 3.61 10.02 -7.57
N GLU A 171 4.12 11.17 -7.95
CA GLU A 171 3.41 12.13 -8.82
C GLU A 171 3.10 11.54 -10.21
N SER A 172 3.99 10.68 -10.72
CA SER A 172 3.74 9.94 -11.97
C SER A 172 2.65 8.88 -11.82
N LEU A 173 2.55 8.26 -10.62
CA LEU A 173 1.54 7.26 -10.30
C LEU A 173 0.12 7.87 -10.21
N LEU A 174 0.02 9.16 -9.89
CA LEU A 174 -1.24 9.88 -9.69
C LEU A 174 -1.84 10.45 -11.00
N ARG A 175 -1.05 10.51 -12.08
CA ARG A 175 -1.49 10.97 -13.40
C ARG A 175 -2.24 9.89 -14.15
#